data_4338c0aaff2b1b961fd0419251526d9b
#
_entry.id   4338c0aaff2b1b961fd0419251526d9b
#
_cell.length_a   1.000
_cell.length_b   1.000
_cell.length_c   1.000
_cell.angle_alpha   90.00
_cell.angle_beta   90.00
_cell.angle_gamma   90.00
#
_symmetry.space_group_name_H-M   'P 1'
#
loop_
_entity.id
_entity.type
_entity.pdbx_description
1 polymer ?
#
loop_
_entity_poly.entity_id
_entity_poly.type
_entity_poly.pdbx_seq_one_letter_code
_entity_poly.pdbx_strand_id
1 'polypeptide(L)' 'MMSQVQIMSVIGSAVPAPLRALGMLACWYLVQDGEQISGPLTSLPDAQALSQQISAGQQGKLNA' A
#
# COMPACT_ATOMS: atom_id res chain seq x y z
N MET A 1 -7.12 -20.26 1.86
CA MET A 1 -7.94 -19.10 1.49
C MET A 1 -7.05 -17.92 1.19
N MET A 2 -7.35 -17.24 0.11
CA MET A 2 -6.50 -16.13 -0.32
C MET A 2 -6.89 -14.84 0.38
N SER A 3 -5.92 -14.17 0.95
CA SER A 3 -6.17 -12.88 1.58
C SER A 3 -6.03 -11.79 0.53
N GLN A 4 -6.81 -10.75 0.71
CA GLN A 4 -6.80 -9.61 -0.18
C GLN A 4 -5.84 -8.55 0.32
N VAL A 5 -5.21 -7.87 -0.62
CA VAL A 5 -4.41 -6.69 -0.31
C VAL A 5 -5.37 -5.53 -0.03
N GLN A 6 -5.17 -4.88 1.09
CA GLN A 6 -5.97 -3.72 1.49
C GLN A 6 -5.10 -2.48 1.48
N ILE A 7 -5.74 -1.35 1.24
CA ILE A 7 -5.05 -0.05 1.25
C ILE A 7 -5.37 0.63 2.57
N MET A 8 -4.33 1.00 3.30
CA MET A 8 -4.47 1.72 4.56
C MET A 8 -4.00 3.15 4.38
N SER A 9 -4.84 4.11 4.74
CA SER A 9 -4.46 5.51 4.69
C SER A 9 -3.99 5.98 6.06
N VAL A 10 -2.99 6.86 6.05
CA VAL A 10 -2.39 7.42 7.26
C VAL A 10 -2.32 8.93 7.08
N ILE A 11 -2.71 9.66 8.09
CA ILE A 11 -2.73 11.13 8.01
C ILE A 11 -2.03 11.75 9.21
N GLY A 12 -1.65 13.01 9.04
CA GLY A 12 -1.13 13.84 10.13
C GLY A 12 0.17 13.33 10.70
N SER A 13 0.25 13.26 12.02
CA SER A 13 1.48 12.89 12.71
C SER A 13 1.87 11.43 12.50
N ALA A 14 0.95 10.60 11.99
CA ALA A 14 1.26 9.21 11.68
C ALA A 14 2.02 9.06 10.37
N VAL A 15 2.06 10.11 9.55
CA VAL A 15 2.88 10.12 8.33
C VAL A 15 4.36 10.14 8.74
N PRO A 16 5.23 9.32 8.12
CA PRO A 16 6.64 9.31 8.47
C PRO A 16 7.30 10.68 8.36
N ALA A 17 8.23 10.97 9.26
CA ALA A 17 8.86 12.27 9.34
C ALA A 17 9.49 12.75 8.03
N PRO A 18 10.20 11.90 7.26
CA PRO A 18 10.75 12.36 5.98
C PRO A 18 9.69 12.84 5.00
N LEU A 19 8.52 12.20 4.99
CA LEU A 19 7.43 12.61 4.11
C LEU A 19 6.78 13.89 4.61
N ARG A 20 6.64 14.04 5.93
CA ARG A 20 6.11 15.28 6.49
C ARG A 20 7.03 16.45 6.18
N ALA A 21 8.33 16.23 6.17
CA ALA A 21 9.29 17.26 5.83
C ALA A 21 9.13 17.74 4.37
N LEU A 22 8.59 16.88 3.51
CA LEU A 22 8.28 17.24 2.13
C LEU A 22 6.91 17.89 1.97
N GLY A 23 6.20 18.10 3.07
CA GLY A 23 4.88 18.70 3.03
C GLY A 23 3.73 17.72 2.85
N MET A 24 3.99 16.42 2.94
CA MET A 24 2.95 15.40 2.78
C MET A 24 2.11 15.32 4.04
N LEU A 25 0.79 15.42 3.88
CA LEU A 25 -0.15 15.33 4.98
C LEU A 25 -0.82 13.96 5.08
N ALA A 26 -0.60 13.10 4.08
CA ALA A 26 -1.17 11.76 4.04
C ALA A 26 -0.26 10.84 3.26
N CYS A 27 -0.34 9.56 3.56
CA CYS A 27 0.31 8.53 2.76
C CYS A 27 -0.50 7.24 2.85
N TRP A 28 -0.15 6.26 2.03
CA TRP A 28 -0.89 5.02 1.94
C TRP A 28 0.06 3.85 2.03
N TYR A 29 -0.39 2.78 2.66
CA TYR A 29 0.36 1.53 2.76
C TYR A 29 -0.52 0.40 2.24
N LEU A 30 0.10 -0.65 1.74
CA LEU A 30 -0.61 -1.88 1.44
C LEU A 30 -0.46 -2.84 2.61
N VAL A 31 -1.55 -3.51 2.95
CA VAL A 31 -1.63 -4.44 4.08
C VAL A 31 -2.24 -5.73 3.59
N GLN A 32 -1.69 -6.85 4.02
CA GLN A 32 -2.21 -8.17 3.72
C GLN A 32 -2.04 -9.04 4.95
N ASP A 33 -3.12 -9.66 5.39
CA ASP A 33 -3.13 -10.50 6.60
C ASP A 33 -2.68 -9.76 7.85
N GLY A 34 -3.01 -8.46 7.93
CA GLY A 34 -2.61 -7.64 9.06
C GLY A 34 -1.17 -7.18 9.00
N GLU A 35 -0.43 -7.52 7.95
CA GLU A 35 0.95 -7.11 7.78
C GLU A 35 1.08 -6.04 6.74
N GLN A 36 1.90 -5.04 7.03
CA GLN A 36 2.25 -4.01 6.07
C GLN A 36 3.23 -4.60 5.06
N ILE A 37 2.84 -4.60 3.79
CA ILE A 37 3.62 -5.23 2.73
C ILE A 37 4.25 -4.22 1.78
N SER A 38 4.05 -2.93 2.00
CA SER A 38 4.69 -1.90 1.17
C SER A 38 5.17 -0.77 2.06
N GLY A 39 6.10 0.00 1.52
CA GLY A 39 6.49 1.26 2.13
C GLY A 39 5.44 2.33 1.89
N PRO A 40 5.66 3.54 2.38
CA PRO A 40 4.68 4.61 2.22
C PRO A 40 4.57 5.02 0.75
N LEU A 41 3.32 5.11 0.28
CA LEU A 41 3.00 5.54 -1.07
C LEU A 41 2.42 6.95 -1.00
N THR A 42 2.73 7.76 -1.99
CA THR A 42 2.46 9.18 -1.92
C THR A 42 1.12 9.59 -2.51
N SER A 43 0.40 8.65 -3.14
CA SER A 43 -0.92 8.92 -3.68
C SER A 43 -1.77 7.66 -3.65
N LEU A 44 -3.09 7.86 -3.59
CA LEU A 44 -4.02 6.75 -3.62
C LEU A 44 -3.99 6.00 -4.96
N PRO A 45 -3.93 6.68 -6.11
CA PRO A 45 -3.78 5.95 -7.38
C PRO A 45 -2.55 5.06 -7.42
N ASP A 46 -1.44 5.50 -6.86
CA ASP A 46 -0.24 4.66 -6.79
C ASP A 46 -0.48 3.42 -5.93
N ALA A 47 -1.16 3.59 -4.81
CA ALA A 47 -1.49 2.46 -3.94
C ALA A 47 -2.41 1.47 -4.65
N GLN A 48 -3.38 1.98 -5.38
CA GLN A 48 -4.30 1.13 -6.12
C GLN A 48 -3.58 0.36 -7.22
N ALA A 49 -2.69 1.03 -7.94
CA ALA A 49 -1.93 0.39 -9.01
C ALA A 49 -1.04 -0.72 -8.46
N LEU A 50 -0.34 -0.45 -7.36
CA LEU A 50 0.54 -1.45 -6.76
C LEU A 50 -0.27 -2.63 -6.21
N SER A 51 -1.41 -2.35 -5.61
CA SER A 51 -2.30 -3.38 -5.11
C SER A 51 -2.72 -4.32 -6.23
N GLN A 52 -3.07 -3.77 -7.39
CA GLN A 52 -3.45 -4.57 -8.53
C GLN A 52 -2.29 -5.38 -9.07
N GLN A 53 -1.09 -4.82 -9.09
CA GLN A 53 0.09 -5.55 -9.53
C GLN A 53 0.37 -6.76 -8.64
N ILE A 54 0.26 -6.58 -7.34
CA ILE A 54 0.50 -7.68 -6.40
C ILE A 54 -0.55 -8.76 -6.57
N SER A 55 -1.82 -8.37 -6.70
CA SER A 55 -2.90 -9.33 -6.88
C SER A 55 -2.76 -10.09 -8.20
N ALA A 56 -2.41 -9.38 -9.27
CA ALA A 56 -2.23 -10.01 -10.57
C ALA A 56 -1.03 -10.97 -10.56
N GLY A 57 0.04 -10.59 -9.86
CA GLY A 57 1.21 -11.45 -9.73
C GLY A 57 0.87 -12.73 -9.00
N GLN A 58 0.08 -12.66 -7.97
CA GLN A 58 -0.36 -13.84 -7.24
C GLN A 58 -1.21 -14.74 -8.10
N GLN A 59 -2.13 -14.15 -8.87
CA GLN A 59 -2.96 -14.91 -9.78
C GLN A 59 -2.13 -15.55 -10.88
N GLY A 60 -1.15 -14.82 -11.40
CA GLY A 60 -0.26 -15.34 -12.41
C GLY A 60 0.48 -16.58 -11.94
N LYS A 61 0.90 -16.58 -10.69
CA LYS A 61 1.57 -17.74 -10.12
C LYS A 61 0.68 -18.96 -10.09
N LEU A 62 -0.60 -18.76 -9.78
CA LEU A 62 -1.55 -19.86 -9.70
C LEU A 62 -1.82 -20.45 -11.07
N ASN A 63 -1.71 -19.64 -12.10
CA ASN A 63 -2.01 -20.07 -13.46
C ASN A 63 -0.81 -20.67 -14.19
N ALA A 64 0.34 -20.58 -13.62
CA ALA A 64 1.57 -21.06 -14.25
C ALA A 64 1.80 -22.57 -14.06
#